data_a9cb8921f6b09ff2c927572d53d52377
#
_entry.id   a9cb8921f6b09ff2c927572d53d52377
#
_cell.length_a   1.000
_cell.length_b   1.000
_cell.length_c   1.000
_cell.angle_alpha   90.00
_cell.angle_beta   90.00
_cell.angle_gamma   90.00
#
_symmetry.space_group_name_H-M   'P 1'
#
loop_
_entity.id
_entity.type
_entity.pdbx_description
1 polymer ?
#
loop_
_entity_poly.entity_id
_entity_poly.type
_entity_poly.pdbx_seq_one_letter_code
_entity_poly.pdbx_strand_id
1 'polypeptide(L)'
;MVASFKDRLNAVNPEYENFEKLQILQINLGNLCNLQCSHCHVDASNRGTEIMGAEVMDQIARFLTRNPDLTLDITGGCPEMNPNFRYLIEHTEGVAPRRMLRSNLAIMAEPGWKWLPEFCQSHKLTIIGSLPCYLEENVDRQRGSGVYGKCIGVLKKLNELGYGTELELNLVYNPGGDFVPGSQQGLEGAYKEELLKRHKIVFNHLFTITNAPIGRFRQHLEASGTYSDYLRMLASRFNPEVAGNIMCRTLISVDWRGKIYNCDFNQALKMPITADDGSEITISELDDAGMNSRKIRLAQHCYCCTAGEGSSCTGALISINCTRKGE
;
A
#
# COMPACT_ATOMS: atom_id res chain seq x y z
N MET A 1 8.57 -26.99 -9.75
CA MET A 1 7.81 -26.33 -8.67
C MET A 1 8.63 -25.18 -8.10
N VAL A 2 8.01 -24.06 -7.72
CA VAL A 2 8.67 -22.98 -6.99
C VAL A 2 8.88 -23.43 -5.56
N ALA A 3 10.09 -23.18 -4.99
CA ALA A 3 10.39 -23.50 -3.59
C ALA A 3 9.43 -22.75 -2.63
N SER A 4 9.25 -23.26 -1.41
CA SER A 4 8.49 -22.54 -0.38
C SER A 4 9.17 -21.21 -0.05
N PHE A 5 8.40 -20.11 -0.04
CA PHE A 5 8.95 -18.81 0.37
C PHE A 5 9.48 -18.85 1.81
N LYS A 6 8.73 -19.52 2.69
CA LYS A 6 9.11 -19.70 4.09
C LYS A 6 10.48 -20.39 4.22
N ASP A 7 10.70 -21.50 3.52
CA ASP A 7 11.98 -22.22 3.59
C ASP A 7 13.13 -21.35 3.07
N ARG A 8 12.84 -20.55 2.03
CA ARG A 8 13.84 -19.64 1.46
C ARG A 8 14.17 -18.47 2.37
N LEU A 9 13.16 -17.91 3.04
CA LEU A 9 13.35 -16.86 4.05
C LEU A 9 14.19 -17.40 5.22
N ASN A 10 13.84 -18.59 5.73
CA ASN A 10 14.52 -19.24 6.84
C ASN A 10 15.97 -19.65 6.51
N ALA A 11 16.24 -19.95 5.25
CA ALA A 11 17.62 -20.18 4.79
C ALA A 11 18.50 -18.93 4.87
N VAL A 12 17.92 -17.72 4.83
CA VAL A 12 18.63 -16.47 5.08
C VAL A 12 18.78 -16.23 6.58
N ASN A 13 17.65 -16.20 7.30
CA ASN A 13 17.63 -16.08 8.76
C ASN A 13 16.24 -16.51 9.29
N PRO A 14 16.17 -17.55 10.16
CA PRO A 14 14.91 -17.99 10.75
C PRO A 14 14.16 -16.93 11.56
N GLU A 15 14.88 -15.94 12.12
CA GLU A 15 14.27 -14.85 12.88
C GLU A 15 13.42 -13.90 12.01
N TYR A 16 13.55 -13.96 10.69
CA TYR A 16 12.76 -13.16 9.78
C TYR A 16 11.29 -13.61 9.68
N GLU A 17 10.94 -14.78 10.22
CA GLU A 17 9.54 -15.17 10.43
C GLU A 17 8.87 -14.45 11.60
N ASN A 18 9.64 -13.82 12.49
CA ASN A 18 9.08 -13.21 13.68
C ASN A 18 8.63 -11.77 13.40
N PHE A 19 7.50 -11.42 14.00
CA PHE A 19 7.04 -10.04 14.06
C PHE A 19 8.01 -9.23 14.92
N GLU A 20 8.29 -8.01 14.51
CA GLU A 20 9.07 -7.03 15.26
C GLU A 20 8.16 -6.01 15.96
N LYS A 21 8.72 -4.90 16.39
CA LYS A 21 7.93 -3.79 16.95
C LYS A 21 7.01 -3.21 15.88
N LEU A 22 5.72 -3.10 16.19
CA LEU A 22 4.73 -2.47 15.31
C LEU A 22 5.11 -0.99 15.07
N GLN A 23 5.10 -0.58 13.80
CA GLN A 23 5.40 0.79 13.36
C GLN A 23 4.25 1.38 12.56
N ILE A 24 3.53 0.55 11.80
CA ILE A 24 2.47 0.99 10.89
C ILE A 24 1.19 0.20 11.18
N LEU A 25 0.14 0.93 11.49
CA LEU A 25 -1.22 0.42 11.48
C LEU A 25 -1.85 0.77 10.14
N GLN A 26 -1.95 -0.21 9.24
CA GLN A 26 -2.66 -0.05 7.99
C GLN A 26 -4.13 -0.42 8.18
N ILE A 27 -5.04 0.40 7.69
CA ILE A 27 -6.47 0.14 7.74
C ILE A 27 -7.07 0.12 6.35
N ASN A 28 -7.84 -0.91 6.05
CA ASN A 28 -8.53 -1.07 4.78
C ASN A 28 -10.01 -0.75 4.96
N LEU A 29 -10.45 0.40 4.42
CA LEU A 29 -11.82 0.90 4.60
C LEU A 29 -12.88 0.15 3.81
N GLY A 30 -12.47 -0.87 3.04
CA GLY A 30 -13.35 -1.72 2.25
C GLY A 30 -12.98 -1.78 0.77
N ASN A 31 -13.88 -2.33 -0.05
CA ASN A 31 -13.64 -2.57 -1.48
C ASN A 31 -14.48 -1.69 -2.43
N LEU A 32 -15.18 -0.68 -1.91
CA LEU A 32 -15.88 0.30 -2.74
C LEU A 32 -14.86 1.22 -3.44
N CYS A 33 -14.95 1.38 -4.77
CA CYS A 33 -14.04 2.19 -5.56
C CYS A 33 -14.72 2.69 -6.84
N ASN A 34 -14.43 3.92 -7.25
CA ASN A 34 -14.90 4.48 -8.52
C ASN A 34 -14.10 3.95 -9.75
N LEU A 35 -13.05 3.17 -9.52
CA LEU A 35 -12.22 2.54 -10.57
C LEU A 35 -12.26 1.01 -10.49
N GLN A 36 -11.83 0.36 -11.57
CA GLN A 36 -11.72 -1.10 -11.67
C GLN A 36 -10.36 -1.48 -12.31
N CYS A 37 -9.27 -1.11 -11.65
CA CYS A 37 -7.91 -1.31 -12.15
C CYS A 37 -7.57 -2.79 -12.37
N SER A 38 -6.86 -3.11 -13.45
CA SER A 38 -6.51 -4.50 -13.82
C SER A 38 -5.57 -5.20 -12.82
N HIS A 39 -4.76 -4.43 -12.09
CA HIS A 39 -3.78 -4.94 -11.10
C HIS A 39 -4.30 -4.91 -9.65
N CYS A 40 -5.60 -4.62 -9.43
CA CYS A 40 -6.14 -4.45 -8.08
C CYS A 40 -6.11 -5.76 -7.28
N HIS A 41 -5.41 -5.76 -6.15
CA HIS A 41 -5.27 -6.92 -5.27
C HIS A 41 -6.46 -7.13 -4.33
N VAL A 42 -7.22 -6.05 -4.02
CA VAL A 42 -8.42 -6.11 -3.16
C VAL A 42 -9.72 -6.28 -3.97
N ASP A 43 -9.62 -6.43 -5.28
CA ASP A 43 -10.76 -6.58 -6.20
C ASP A 43 -11.83 -5.47 -6.07
N ALA A 44 -11.38 -4.25 -5.80
CA ALA A 44 -12.26 -3.11 -5.58
C ALA A 44 -13.00 -2.68 -6.86
N SER A 45 -14.24 -2.22 -6.71
CA SER A 45 -15.08 -1.72 -7.80
C SER A 45 -16.21 -0.81 -7.28
N ASN A 46 -17.00 -0.22 -8.18
CA ASN A 46 -18.19 0.56 -7.83
C ASN A 46 -19.36 -0.29 -7.29
N ARG A 47 -19.20 -1.61 -7.26
CA ARG A 47 -20.13 -2.58 -6.65
C ARG A 47 -19.60 -3.14 -5.33
N GLY A 48 -18.49 -2.61 -4.82
CA GLY A 48 -17.94 -3.03 -3.54
C GLY A 48 -18.94 -2.78 -2.40
N THR A 49 -19.13 -3.79 -1.55
CA THR A 49 -20.06 -3.77 -0.42
C THR A 49 -19.41 -3.84 0.93
N GLU A 50 -18.10 -4.10 0.95
CA GLU A 50 -17.29 -4.09 2.17
C GLU A 50 -17.01 -2.64 2.54
N ILE A 51 -17.49 -2.20 3.70
CA ILE A 51 -17.40 -0.82 4.18
C ILE A 51 -17.13 -0.83 5.67
N MET A 52 -16.03 -0.22 6.11
CA MET A 52 -15.71 -0.06 7.51
C MET A 52 -16.70 0.88 8.19
N GLY A 53 -17.35 0.43 9.25
CA GLY A 53 -18.27 1.22 10.05
C GLY A 53 -17.55 2.07 11.10
N ALA A 54 -18.26 3.07 11.65
CA ALA A 54 -17.73 3.96 12.69
C ALA A 54 -17.27 3.21 13.95
N GLU A 55 -17.94 2.14 14.32
CA GLU A 55 -17.57 1.32 15.51
C GLU A 55 -16.14 0.76 15.40
N VAL A 56 -15.77 0.23 14.21
CA VAL A 56 -14.40 -0.26 13.98
C VAL A 56 -13.42 0.90 13.97
N MET A 57 -13.80 2.06 13.42
CA MET A 57 -12.96 3.26 13.44
C MET A 57 -12.70 3.75 14.86
N ASP A 58 -13.67 3.66 15.75
CA ASP A 58 -13.49 3.96 17.19
C ASP A 58 -12.53 3.00 17.88
N GLN A 59 -12.59 1.71 17.52
CA GLN A 59 -11.63 0.71 18.03
C GLN A 59 -10.22 1.04 17.56
N ILE A 60 -10.05 1.44 16.29
CA ILE A 60 -8.79 1.88 15.72
C ILE A 60 -8.26 3.12 16.45
N ALA A 61 -9.11 4.13 16.66
CA ALA A 61 -8.71 5.35 17.37
C ALA A 61 -8.26 5.05 18.81
N ARG A 62 -8.97 4.17 19.53
CA ARG A 62 -8.57 3.72 20.86
C ARG A 62 -7.24 2.96 20.85
N PHE A 63 -7.00 2.12 19.83
CA PHE A 63 -5.73 1.43 19.67
C PHE A 63 -4.58 2.41 19.43
N LEU A 64 -4.75 3.37 18.53
CA LEU A 64 -3.77 4.43 18.25
C LEU A 64 -3.47 5.28 19.50
N THR A 65 -4.50 5.60 20.32
CA THR A 65 -4.29 6.36 21.58
C THR A 65 -3.37 5.62 22.55
N ARG A 66 -3.43 4.28 22.58
CA ARG A 66 -2.52 3.45 23.40
C ARG A 66 -1.14 3.28 22.75
N ASN A 67 -1.04 3.52 21.44
CA ASN A 67 0.17 3.33 20.64
C ASN A 67 0.50 4.64 19.87
N PRO A 68 0.89 5.73 20.55
CA PRO A 68 0.98 7.06 19.94
C PRO A 68 2.11 7.24 18.93
N ASP A 69 3.04 6.29 18.83
CA ASP A 69 4.16 6.32 17.87
C ASP A 69 3.79 5.74 16.49
N LEU A 70 2.60 5.13 16.36
CA LEU A 70 2.21 4.45 15.13
C LEU A 70 1.87 5.42 14.00
N THR A 71 2.36 5.11 12.82
CA THR A 71 1.85 5.70 11.58
C THR A 71 0.53 5.03 11.19
N LEU A 72 -0.50 5.82 10.92
CA LEU A 72 -1.77 5.36 10.35
C LEU A 72 -1.70 5.39 8.82
N ASP A 73 -1.85 4.24 8.17
CA ASP A 73 -1.86 4.09 6.70
C ASP A 73 -3.26 3.70 6.23
N ILE A 74 -3.97 4.64 5.62
CA ILE A 74 -5.39 4.50 5.21
C ILE A 74 -5.45 4.04 3.77
N THR A 75 -5.99 2.84 3.55
CA THR A 75 -6.07 2.17 2.25
C THR A 75 -7.45 1.53 2.02
N GLY A 76 -7.58 0.78 0.94
CA GLY A 76 -8.81 0.06 0.55
C GLY A 76 -9.04 0.10 -0.95
N GLY A 77 -10.28 0.13 -1.36
CA GLY A 77 -10.67 0.40 -2.74
C GLY A 77 -10.41 1.87 -3.07
N CYS A 78 -11.33 2.74 -2.65
CA CYS A 78 -11.17 4.19 -2.61
C CYS A 78 -11.58 4.63 -1.21
N PRO A 79 -10.63 4.84 -0.29
CA PRO A 79 -10.93 5.17 1.11
C PRO A 79 -11.88 6.35 1.26
N GLU A 80 -11.72 7.34 0.40
CA GLU A 80 -12.52 8.57 0.40
C GLU A 80 -14.02 8.30 0.15
N MET A 81 -14.37 7.20 -0.54
CA MET A 81 -15.76 6.81 -0.79
C MET A 81 -16.44 6.15 0.41
N ASN A 82 -15.70 5.81 1.46
CA ASN A 82 -16.31 5.33 2.70
C ASN A 82 -17.15 6.47 3.31
N PRO A 83 -18.45 6.25 3.64
CA PRO A 83 -19.32 7.29 4.18
C PRO A 83 -18.83 7.87 5.51
N ASN A 84 -18.00 7.13 6.25
CA ASN A 84 -17.39 7.55 7.51
C ASN A 84 -15.95 8.08 7.32
N PHE A 85 -15.51 8.38 6.10
CA PHE A 85 -14.13 8.85 5.84
C PHE A 85 -13.80 10.12 6.63
N ARG A 86 -14.69 11.14 6.60
CA ARG A 86 -14.51 12.37 7.38
C ARG A 86 -14.42 12.09 8.87
N TYR A 87 -15.33 11.28 9.38
CA TYR A 87 -15.35 10.86 10.78
C TYR A 87 -13.99 10.25 11.19
N LEU A 88 -13.46 9.31 10.40
CA LEU A 88 -12.15 8.70 10.68
C LEU A 88 -11.04 9.74 10.75
N ILE A 89 -10.96 10.64 9.76
CA ILE A 89 -9.89 11.64 9.69
C ILE A 89 -9.96 12.59 10.90
N GLU A 90 -11.13 13.07 11.24
CA GLU A 90 -11.35 13.97 12.38
C GLU A 90 -11.05 13.26 13.72
N HIS A 91 -11.47 12.01 13.92
CA HIS A 91 -11.26 11.24 15.16
C HIS A 91 -9.83 10.70 15.34
N THR A 92 -9.02 10.67 14.29
CA THR A 92 -7.60 10.29 14.38
C THR A 92 -6.66 11.48 14.38
N GLU A 93 -7.20 12.72 14.31
CA GLU A 93 -6.39 13.93 14.40
C GLU A 93 -5.79 14.09 15.81
N GLY A 94 -4.47 14.33 15.85
CA GLY A 94 -3.74 14.42 17.11
C GLY A 94 -3.50 13.09 17.83
N VAL A 95 -4.05 11.97 17.31
CA VAL A 95 -3.88 10.63 17.90
C VAL A 95 -2.72 9.87 17.22
N ALA A 96 -2.63 9.92 15.90
CA ALA A 96 -1.51 9.38 15.15
C ALA A 96 -0.59 10.51 14.67
N PRO A 97 0.74 10.43 14.89
CA PRO A 97 1.68 11.49 14.51
C PRO A 97 1.78 11.69 12.99
N ARG A 98 1.56 10.62 12.24
CA ARG A 98 1.53 10.63 10.77
C ARG A 98 0.33 9.83 10.27
N ARG A 99 -0.43 10.46 9.38
CA ARG A 99 -1.59 9.84 8.72
C ARG A 99 -1.38 9.87 7.21
N MET A 100 -1.30 8.71 6.61
CA MET A 100 -1.09 8.53 5.16
C MET A 100 -2.41 8.10 4.52
N LEU A 101 -2.81 8.78 3.45
CA LEU A 101 -3.98 8.43 2.62
C LEU A 101 -3.52 7.89 1.27
N ARG A 102 -3.83 6.64 0.98
CA ARG A 102 -3.62 6.03 -0.33
C ARG A 102 -4.81 6.34 -1.23
N SER A 103 -4.62 7.35 -2.07
CA SER A 103 -5.64 7.83 -2.99
C SER A 103 -5.44 7.33 -4.40
N ASN A 104 -6.52 7.00 -5.08
CA ASN A 104 -6.49 6.78 -6.52
C ASN A 104 -6.41 8.10 -7.31
N LEU A 105 -6.42 9.26 -6.65
CA LEU A 105 -6.45 10.63 -7.15
C LEU A 105 -7.68 10.95 -8.00
N ALA A 106 -8.10 10.07 -8.90
CA ALA A 106 -9.20 10.34 -9.84
C ALA A 106 -10.52 10.68 -9.12
N ILE A 107 -10.75 10.18 -7.90
CA ILE A 107 -11.94 10.50 -7.11
C ILE A 107 -12.03 12.00 -6.80
N MET A 108 -10.91 12.67 -6.55
CA MET A 108 -10.86 14.10 -6.24
C MET A 108 -11.27 14.99 -7.43
N ALA A 109 -11.27 14.44 -8.65
CA ALA A 109 -11.75 15.13 -9.84
C ALA A 109 -13.28 14.96 -10.07
N GLU A 110 -13.92 14.01 -9.39
CA GLU A 110 -15.34 13.73 -9.57
C GLU A 110 -16.22 14.85 -8.97
N PRO A 111 -17.38 15.16 -9.57
CA PRO A 111 -18.20 16.32 -9.20
C PRO A 111 -18.53 16.42 -7.70
N GLY A 112 -18.83 15.33 -7.03
CA GLY A 112 -19.20 15.32 -5.60
C GLY A 112 -18.00 15.35 -4.64
N TRP A 113 -16.76 15.32 -5.16
CA TRP A 113 -15.55 15.06 -4.37
C TRP A 113 -14.47 16.13 -4.46
N LYS A 114 -14.75 17.25 -5.11
CA LYS A 114 -13.82 18.38 -5.30
C LYS A 114 -13.38 19.07 -4.00
N TRP A 115 -14.02 18.77 -2.89
CA TRP A 115 -13.68 19.28 -1.57
C TRP A 115 -12.50 18.52 -0.93
N LEU A 116 -12.16 17.33 -1.44
CA LEU A 116 -11.15 16.44 -0.85
C LEU A 116 -9.74 17.05 -0.78
N PRO A 117 -9.21 17.73 -1.82
CA PRO A 117 -7.86 18.28 -1.74
C PRO A 117 -7.68 19.27 -0.57
N GLU A 118 -8.61 20.21 -0.40
CA GLU A 118 -8.60 21.17 0.70
C GLU A 118 -8.83 20.52 2.06
N PHE A 119 -9.69 19.51 2.12
CA PHE A 119 -9.90 18.72 3.34
C PHE A 119 -8.62 17.96 3.74
N CYS A 120 -7.97 17.30 2.81
CA CYS A 120 -6.69 16.63 3.08
C CYS A 120 -5.61 17.61 3.56
N GLN A 121 -5.55 18.81 2.94
CA GLN A 121 -4.64 19.88 3.34
C GLN A 121 -4.91 20.35 4.77
N SER A 122 -6.17 20.68 5.11
CA SER A 122 -6.55 21.19 6.43
C SER A 122 -6.21 20.21 7.56
N HIS A 123 -6.30 18.90 7.28
CA HIS A 123 -5.94 17.84 8.22
C HIS A 123 -4.49 17.34 8.08
N LYS A 124 -3.67 17.96 7.24
CA LYS A 124 -2.24 17.65 7.01
C LYS A 124 -2.00 16.16 6.69
N LEU A 125 -2.85 15.56 5.89
CA LEU A 125 -2.68 14.16 5.47
C LEU A 125 -1.49 14.04 4.52
N THR A 126 -0.61 13.07 4.71
CA THR A 126 0.35 12.66 3.68
C THR A 126 -0.43 11.95 2.57
N ILE A 127 -0.33 12.43 1.33
CA ILE A 127 -1.02 11.79 0.20
C ILE A 127 -0.06 10.84 -0.52
N ILE A 128 -0.51 9.60 -0.71
CA ILE A 128 0.16 8.59 -1.53
C ILE A 128 -0.72 8.33 -2.75
N GLY A 129 -0.39 9.04 -3.85
CA GLY A 129 -1.18 9.03 -5.07
C GLY A 129 -0.81 7.90 -6.02
N SER A 130 -1.80 7.13 -6.46
CA SER A 130 -1.57 6.08 -7.45
C SER A 130 -1.42 6.68 -8.85
N LEU A 131 -0.19 6.70 -9.37
CA LEU A 131 0.11 7.07 -10.76
C LEU A 131 1.09 6.04 -11.33
N PRO A 132 0.60 4.89 -11.86
CA PRO A 132 1.44 3.75 -12.21
C PRO A 132 2.38 4.00 -13.40
N CYS A 133 2.19 5.08 -14.15
CA CYS A 133 3.11 5.55 -15.18
C CYS A 133 2.98 7.07 -15.37
N TYR A 134 4.02 7.72 -15.88
CA TYR A 134 3.95 9.12 -16.32
C TYR A 134 3.46 9.26 -17.79
N LEU A 135 3.13 8.15 -18.44
CA LEU A 135 2.56 8.12 -19.80
C LEU A 135 1.06 7.78 -19.73
N GLU A 136 0.24 8.59 -20.40
CA GLU A 136 -1.21 8.50 -20.41
C GLU A 136 -1.70 7.11 -20.84
N GLU A 137 -1.22 6.61 -21.98
CA GLU A 137 -1.64 5.32 -22.52
C GLU A 137 -1.44 4.14 -21.54
N ASN A 138 -0.37 4.19 -20.75
CA ASN A 138 -0.06 3.14 -19.77
C ASN A 138 -0.98 3.22 -18.54
N VAL A 139 -1.26 4.43 -18.06
CA VAL A 139 -2.19 4.66 -16.94
C VAL A 139 -3.60 4.26 -17.36
N ASP A 140 -4.06 4.74 -18.49
CA ASP A 140 -5.43 4.50 -18.96
C ASP A 140 -5.66 3.02 -19.27
N ARG A 141 -4.67 2.31 -19.82
CA ARG A 141 -4.74 0.85 -20.01
C ARG A 141 -4.89 0.08 -18.69
N GLN A 142 -4.25 0.52 -17.61
CA GLN A 142 -4.31 -0.15 -16.31
C GLN A 142 -5.53 0.22 -15.49
N ARG A 143 -6.00 1.48 -15.60
CA ARG A 143 -6.96 2.08 -14.66
C ARG A 143 -8.27 2.52 -15.30
N GLY A 144 -8.33 2.60 -16.61
CA GLY A 144 -9.48 3.06 -17.38
C GLY A 144 -9.23 4.37 -18.12
N SER A 145 -9.96 4.56 -19.22
CA SER A 145 -9.82 5.74 -20.09
C SER A 145 -10.04 7.05 -19.36
N GLY A 146 -9.18 8.04 -19.59
CA GLY A 146 -9.25 9.39 -19.01
C GLY A 146 -8.80 9.50 -17.56
N VAL A 147 -8.37 8.41 -16.93
CA VAL A 147 -7.88 8.43 -15.53
C VAL A 147 -6.60 9.23 -15.42
N TYR A 148 -5.70 9.14 -16.40
CA TYR A 148 -4.47 9.94 -16.42
C TYR A 148 -4.75 11.44 -16.32
N GLY A 149 -5.60 11.96 -17.21
CA GLY A 149 -5.96 13.38 -17.23
C GLY A 149 -6.55 13.87 -15.91
N LYS A 150 -7.42 13.07 -15.27
CA LYS A 150 -7.95 13.34 -13.92
C LYS A 150 -6.85 13.40 -12.88
N CYS A 151 -5.94 12.42 -12.86
CA CYS A 151 -4.81 12.40 -11.92
C CYS A 151 -3.90 13.63 -12.09
N ILE A 152 -3.56 14.00 -13.32
CA ILE A 152 -2.74 15.19 -13.60
C ILE A 152 -3.41 16.48 -13.12
N GLY A 153 -4.72 16.64 -13.37
CA GLY A 153 -5.48 17.78 -12.87
C GLY A 153 -5.48 17.88 -11.34
N VAL A 154 -5.67 16.74 -10.67
CA VAL A 154 -5.65 16.67 -9.19
C VAL A 154 -4.25 16.94 -8.64
N LEU A 155 -3.20 16.39 -9.23
CA LEU A 155 -1.83 16.64 -8.78
C LEU A 155 -1.43 18.11 -8.88
N LYS A 156 -1.85 18.83 -9.95
CA LYS A 156 -1.69 20.28 -10.05
C LYS A 156 -2.40 21.00 -8.92
N LYS A 157 -3.67 20.64 -8.66
CA LYS A 157 -4.44 21.22 -7.56
C LYS A 157 -3.79 20.98 -6.19
N LEU A 158 -3.27 19.77 -5.95
CA LEU A 158 -2.53 19.45 -4.73
C LEU A 158 -1.24 20.30 -4.61
N ASN A 159 -0.50 20.49 -5.70
CA ASN A 159 0.68 21.37 -5.68
C ASN A 159 0.31 22.84 -5.36
N GLU A 160 -0.81 23.36 -5.88
CA GLU A 160 -1.33 24.68 -5.51
C GLU A 160 -1.63 24.80 -4.00
N LEU A 161 -1.95 23.69 -3.35
CA LEU A 161 -2.23 23.59 -1.91
C LEU A 161 -0.97 23.31 -1.06
N GLY A 162 0.23 23.35 -1.64
CA GLY A 162 1.50 23.14 -0.95
C GLY A 162 1.99 21.68 -0.88
N TYR A 163 1.27 20.72 -1.47
CA TYR A 163 1.73 19.35 -1.54
C TYR A 163 2.92 19.20 -2.48
N GLY A 164 3.87 18.34 -2.10
CA GLY A 164 5.14 18.17 -2.82
C GLY A 164 6.24 19.13 -2.39
N THR A 165 5.91 20.14 -1.56
CA THR A 165 6.83 21.12 -0.97
C THR A 165 6.67 21.21 0.55
N GLU A 166 5.60 21.84 1.03
CA GLU A 166 5.31 22.00 2.46
C GLU A 166 4.61 20.77 3.05
N LEU A 167 3.74 20.15 2.25
CA LEU A 167 3.01 18.93 2.60
C LEU A 167 3.51 17.75 1.75
N GLU A 168 3.56 16.58 2.36
CA GLU A 168 4.12 15.39 1.71
C GLU A 168 3.14 14.81 0.69
N LEU A 169 3.63 14.69 -0.56
CA LEU A 169 2.98 14.01 -1.68
C LEU A 169 3.92 12.96 -2.24
N ASN A 170 3.53 11.70 -2.14
CA ASN A 170 4.25 10.59 -2.73
C ASN A 170 3.43 9.97 -3.86
N LEU A 171 4.11 9.40 -4.85
CA LEU A 171 3.46 8.68 -5.94
C LEU A 171 3.77 7.19 -5.86
N VAL A 172 2.88 6.38 -6.42
CA VAL A 172 3.06 4.93 -6.53
C VAL A 172 3.16 4.53 -7.99
N TYR A 173 4.25 3.84 -8.31
CA TYR A 173 4.44 3.09 -9.54
C TYR A 173 4.06 1.63 -9.36
N ASN A 174 3.32 1.07 -10.32
CA ASN A 174 3.10 -0.36 -10.49
C ASN A 174 3.44 -0.78 -11.93
N PRO A 175 4.13 -1.91 -12.14
CA PRO A 175 4.36 -2.44 -13.48
C PRO A 175 3.07 -2.63 -14.27
N GLY A 176 3.10 -2.30 -15.56
CA GLY A 176 1.96 -2.51 -16.47
C GLY A 176 1.78 -3.95 -16.94
N GLY A 177 2.47 -4.92 -16.33
CA GLY A 177 2.46 -6.33 -16.74
C GLY A 177 3.18 -7.23 -15.73
N ASP A 178 3.60 -8.40 -16.22
CA ASP A 178 4.18 -9.51 -15.49
C ASP A 178 5.72 -9.44 -15.37
N PHE A 179 6.23 -8.29 -14.95
CA PHE A 179 7.67 -8.05 -14.75
C PHE A 179 7.94 -7.36 -13.41
N VAL A 180 9.18 -7.51 -12.91
CA VAL A 180 9.67 -6.80 -11.72
C VAL A 180 10.08 -5.39 -12.10
N PRO A 181 9.73 -4.36 -11.31
CA PRO A 181 10.18 -3.00 -11.53
C PRO A 181 11.70 -2.88 -11.69
N GLY A 182 12.15 -1.86 -12.39
CA GLY A 182 13.53 -1.40 -12.33
C GLY A 182 13.86 -0.73 -11.00
N SER A 183 15.06 -0.13 -10.91
CA SER A 183 15.48 0.61 -9.71
C SER A 183 14.50 1.72 -9.37
N GLN A 184 14.08 1.79 -8.10
CA GLN A 184 13.21 2.86 -7.61
C GLN A 184 13.83 4.23 -7.81
N GLN A 185 15.12 4.39 -7.55
CA GLN A 185 15.82 5.66 -7.74
C GLN A 185 15.79 6.12 -9.20
N GLY A 186 16.03 5.20 -10.14
CA GLY A 186 15.98 5.52 -11.58
C GLY A 186 14.57 5.90 -12.04
N LEU A 187 13.55 5.16 -11.57
CA LEU A 187 12.16 5.46 -11.86
C LEU A 187 11.73 6.80 -11.25
N GLU A 188 12.10 7.09 -10.00
CA GLU A 188 11.79 8.35 -9.35
C GLU A 188 12.41 9.54 -10.11
N GLY A 189 13.67 9.42 -10.55
CA GLY A 189 14.32 10.44 -11.37
C GLY A 189 13.55 10.71 -12.66
N ALA A 190 13.18 9.66 -13.41
CA ALA A 190 12.40 9.79 -14.64
C ALA A 190 11.01 10.40 -14.40
N TYR A 191 10.30 10.01 -13.31
CA TYR A 191 9.01 10.60 -12.94
C TYR A 191 9.14 12.09 -12.61
N LYS A 192 10.15 12.48 -11.82
CA LYS A 192 10.40 13.89 -11.45
C LYS A 192 10.67 14.73 -12.70
N GLU A 193 11.52 14.25 -13.61
CA GLU A 193 11.83 14.95 -14.85
C GLU A 193 10.58 15.11 -15.74
N GLU A 194 9.89 14.00 -16.03
CA GLU A 194 8.76 13.99 -16.97
C GLU A 194 7.55 14.78 -16.46
N LEU A 195 7.18 14.62 -15.18
CA LEU A 195 6.05 15.32 -14.58
C LEU A 195 6.34 16.83 -14.43
N LEU A 196 7.57 17.20 -14.06
CA LEU A 196 7.97 18.61 -14.01
C LEU A 196 7.97 19.25 -15.39
N LYS A 197 8.58 18.58 -16.39
CA LYS A 197 8.70 19.10 -17.76
C LYS A 197 7.34 19.28 -18.43
N ARG A 198 6.49 18.24 -18.36
CA ARG A 198 5.19 18.22 -19.08
C ARG A 198 4.09 18.98 -18.35
N HIS A 199 4.06 18.92 -17.02
CA HIS A 199 2.89 19.35 -16.27
C HIS A 199 3.18 20.36 -15.16
N LYS A 200 4.46 20.64 -14.86
CA LYS A 200 4.94 21.47 -13.75
C LYS A 200 4.53 20.88 -12.38
N ILE A 201 4.42 19.55 -12.30
CA ILE A 201 4.08 18.83 -11.07
C ILE A 201 5.36 18.46 -10.33
N VAL A 202 5.35 18.68 -9.01
CA VAL A 202 6.38 18.25 -8.06
C VAL A 202 5.80 17.26 -7.06
N PHE A 203 6.62 16.32 -6.57
CA PHE A 203 6.27 15.36 -5.54
C PHE A 203 7.55 14.96 -4.78
N ASN A 204 7.39 14.35 -3.59
CA ASN A 204 8.52 14.03 -2.73
C ASN A 204 9.20 12.71 -3.13
N HIS A 205 8.49 11.59 -3.09
CA HIS A 205 9.04 10.26 -3.34
C HIS A 205 8.18 9.43 -4.27
N LEU A 206 8.81 8.52 -5.02
CA LEU A 206 8.13 7.47 -5.78
C LEU A 206 8.25 6.15 -5.04
N PHE A 207 7.13 5.52 -4.73
CA PHE A 207 7.10 4.16 -4.18
C PHE A 207 6.89 3.16 -5.30
N THR A 208 7.84 2.25 -5.45
CA THR A 208 7.81 1.23 -6.49
C THR A 208 7.26 -0.06 -5.91
N ILE A 209 6.09 -0.49 -6.40
CA ILE A 209 5.39 -1.66 -5.88
C ILE A 209 5.31 -2.73 -6.97
N THR A 210 5.87 -3.91 -6.68
CA THR A 210 5.75 -5.10 -7.53
C THR A 210 4.32 -5.64 -7.48
N ASN A 211 3.74 -5.99 -8.62
CA ASN A 211 2.41 -6.60 -8.65
C ASN A 211 2.41 -7.96 -7.95
N ALA A 212 1.61 -8.10 -6.90
CA ALA A 212 1.42 -9.38 -6.25
C ALA A 212 0.50 -10.28 -7.12
N PRO A 213 0.82 -11.58 -7.28
CA PRO A 213 0.02 -12.51 -8.11
C PRO A 213 -1.25 -12.96 -7.38
N ILE A 214 -2.11 -11.99 -7.02
CA ILE A 214 -3.37 -12.15 -6.29
C ILE A 214 -4.46 -11.25 -6.89
N GLY A 215 -5.70 -11.38 -6.46
CA GLY A 215 -6.82 -10.57 -6.94
C GLY A 215 -6.99 -10.61 -8.46
N ARG A 216 -7.36 -9.49 -9.06
CA ARG A 216 -7.55 -9.40 -10.52
C ARG A 216 -6.28 -9.64 -11.32
N PHE A 217 -5.12 -9.27 -10.80
CA PHE A 217 -3.87 -9.55 -11.49
C PHE A 217 -3.61 -11.07 -11.60
N ARG A 218 -3.92 -11.84 -10.55
CA ARG A 218 -3.88 -13.30 -10.62
C ARG A 218 -4.83 -13.85 -11.70
N GLN A 219 -6.07 -13.36 -11.73
CA GLN A 219 -7.04 -13.77 -12.76
C GLN A 219 -6.51 -13.50 -14.18
N HIS A 220 -5.87 -12.35 -14.38
CA HIS A 220 -5.24 -12.01 -15.66
C HIS A 220 -4.10 -12.98 -16.01
N LEU A 221 -3.21 -13.28 -15.07
CA LEU A 221 -2.11 -14.24 -15.27
C LEU A 221 -2.60 -15.65 -15.55
N GLU A 222 -3.67 -16.09 -14.88
CA GLU A 222 -4.28 -17.40 -15.12
C GLU A 222 -4.96 -17.47 -16.50
N ALA A 223 -5.68 -16.42 -16.89
CA ALA A 223 -6.33 -16.34 -18.20
C ALA A 223 -5.31 -16.31 -19.36
N SER A 224 -4.14 -15.71 -19.17
CA SER A 224 -3.04 -15.68 -20.15
C SER A 224 -2.13 -16.92 -20.08
N GLY A 225 -2.32 -17.81 -19.09
CA GLY A 225 -1.47 -18.99 -18.88
C GLY A 225 -0.08 -18.69 -18.31
N THR A 226 0.18 -17.44 -17.85
CA THR A 226 1.52 -16.98 -17.42
C THR A 226 1.72 -17.00 -15.89
N TYR A 227 0.72 -17.41 -15.10
CA TYR A 227 0.78 -17.39 -13.64
C TYR A 227 2.01 -18.13 -13.07
N SER A 228 2.27 -19.36 -13.56
CA SER A 228 3.40 -20.16 -13.08
C SER A 228 4.75 -19.57 -13.48
N ASP A 229 4.82 -18.93 -14.66
CA ASP A 229 6.03 -18.26 -15.15
C ASP A 229 6.34 -17.02 -14.34
N TYR A 230 5.31 -16.22 -14.04
CA TYR A 230 5.44 -15.05 -13.19
C TYR A 230 5.92 -15.42 -11.77
N LEU A 231 5.34 -16.44 -11.14
CA LEU A 231 5.82 -16.92 -9.84
C LEU A 231 7.27 -17.43 -9.90
N ARG A 232 7.66 -18.17 -10.95
CA ARG A 232 9.04 -18.59 -11.13
C ARG A 232 9.99 -17.39 -11.30
N MET A 233 9.57 -16.40 -12.04
CA MET A 233 10.34 -15.17 -12.25
C MET A 233 10.53 -14.41 -10.91
N LEU A 234 9.48 -14.21 -10.11
CA LEU A 234 9.59 -13.59 -8.78
C LEU A 234 10.54 -14.38 -7.88
N ALA A 235 10.39 -15.70 -7.83
CA ALA A 235 11.24 -16.57 -7.01
C ALA A 235 12.71 -16.57 -7.48
N SER A 236 12.97 -16.52 -8.79
CA SER A 236 14.33 -16.44 -9.32
C SER A 236 15.03 -15.12 -8.99
N ARG A 237 14.25 -14.07 -8.74
CA ARG A 237 14.73 -12.73 -8.38
C ARG A 237 14.68 -12.45 -6.87
N PHE A 238 14.45 -13.48 -6.05
CA PHE A 238 14.50 -13.34 -4.59
C PHE A 238 15.84 -12.72 -4.16
N ASN A 239 15.76 -11.64 -3.42
CA ASN A 239 16.92 -10.91 -2.92
C ASN A 239 17.03 -11.13 -1.40
N PRO A 240 18.07 -11.84 -0.92
CA PRO A 240 18.28 -12.07 0.51
C PRO A 240 18.59 -10.79 1.31
N GLU A 241 19.15 -9.76 0.67
CA GLU A 241 19.48 -8.49 1.35
C GLU A 241 18.26 -7.72 1.83
N VAL A 242 17.10 -7.90 1.17
CA VAL A 242 15.86 -7.23 1.54
C VAL A 242 14.96 -8.10 2.41
N ALA A 243 15.29 -9.37 2.58
CA ALA A 243 14.44 -10.35 3.26
C ALA A 243 14.13 -9.99 4.72
N GLY A 244 15.05 -9.33 5.42
CA GLY A 244 14.84 -8.84 6.77
C GLY A 244 13.93 -7.61 6.89
N ASN A 245 13.68 -6.91 5.78
CA ASN A 245 12.95 -5.63 5.77
C ASN A 245 11.51 -5.77 5.24
N ILE A 246 11.00 -7.01 5.07
CA ILE A 246 9.62 -7.21 4.60
C ILE A 246 8.63 -6.55 5.56
N MET A 247 7.69 -5.79 5.00
CA MET A 247 6.81 -4.90 5.76
C MET A 247 5.94 -5.62 6.82
N CYS A 248 5.58 -6.88 6.58
CA CYS A 248 4.77 -7.68 7.49
C CYS A 248 5.44 -7.99 8.84
N ARG A 249 6.71 -7.62 9.02
CA ARG A 249 7.40 -7.71 10.31
C ARG A 249 7.13 -6.51 11.23
N THR A 250 6.72 -5.38 10.67
CA THR A 250 6.51 -4.12 11.42
C THR A 250 5.16 -3.46 11.14
N LEU A 251 4.32 -4.08 10.32
CA LEU A 251 3.02 -3.58 9.91
C LEU A 251 1.94 -4.63 10.22
N ILE A 252 0.79 -4.16 10.66
CA ILE A 252 -0.45 -4.94 10.61
C ILE A 252 -1.48 -4.22 9.73
N SER A 253 -2.33 -5.01 9.05
CA SER A 253 -3.45 -4.52 8.27
C SER A 253 -4.76 -4.92 8.95
N VAL A 254 -5.71 -3.98 9.04
CA VAL A 254 -7.02 -4.18 9.65
C VAL A 254 -8.08 -4.12 8.56
N ASP A 255 -8.92 -5.13 8.44
CA ASP A 255 -10.02 -5.14 7.47
C ASP A 255 -11.23 -4.32 7.96
N TRP A 256 -12.22 -4.16 7.10
CA TRP A 256 -13.44 -3.42 7.35
C TRP A 256 -14.31 -3.97 8.52
N ARG A 257 -14.02 -5.18 9.01
CA ARG A 257 -14.66 -5.82 10.17
C ARG A 257 -13.81 -5.74 11.45
N GLY A 258 -12.63 -5.13 11.35
CA GLY A 258 -11.69 -5.05 12.46
C GLY A 258 -10.75 -6.26 12.61
N LYS A 259 -10.80 -7.25 11.71
CA LYS A 259 -9.88 -8.40 11.74
C LYS A 259 -8.48 -7.98 11.33
N ILE A 260 -7.47 -8.59 11.94
CA ILE A 260 -6.06 -8.23 11.73
C ILE A 260 -5.32 -9.25 10.86
N TYR A 261 -4.40 -8.72 10.05
CA TYR A 261 -3.56 -9.45 9.09
C TYR A 261 -2.13 -8.91 9.14
N ASN A 262 -1.14 -9.70 8.73
CA ASN A 262 0.24 -9.22 8.66
C ASN A 262 0.46 -8.18 7.53
N CYS A 263 -0.38 -8.15 6.50
CA CYS A 263 -0.38 -7.16 5.42
C CYS A 263 -1.71 -7.23 4.64
N ASP A 264 -1.95 -6.24 3.78
CA ASP A 264 -3.12 -6.17 2.91
C ASP A 264 -3.17 -7.31 1.86
N PHE A 265 -2.03 -7.86 1.45
CA PHE A 265 -2.01 -9.04 0.58
C PHE A 265 -2.52 -10.29 1.31
N ASN A 266 -2.12 -10.49 2.56
CA ASN A 266 -2.67 -11.56 3.39
C ASN A 266 -4.17 -11.34 3.66
N GLN A 267 -4.61 -10.09 3.84
CA GLN A 267 -6.02 -9.75 3.93
C GLN A 267 -6.78 -10.16 2.66
N ALA A 268 -6.29 -9.80 1.47
CA ALA A 268 -6.91 -10.17 0.19
C ALA A 268 -6.99 -11.69 -0.01
N LEU A 269 -6.05 -12.44 0.55
CA LEU A 269 -6.02 -13.91 0.54
C LEU A 269 -6.75 -14.56 1.71
N LYS A 270 -7.41 -13.79 2.58
CA LYS A 270 -8.12 -14.29 3.77
C LYS A 270 -7.23 -15.13 4.70
N MET A 271 -6.03 -14.63 4.95
CA MET A 271 -5.05 -15.24 5.84
C MET A 271 -4.90 -14.40 7.13
N PRO A 272 -5.90 -14.35 8.03
CA PRO A 272 -5.88 -13.52 9.24
C PRO A 272 -4.81 -13.99 10.22
N ILE A 273 -4.43 -13.10 11.13
CA ILE A 273 -3.72 -13.47 12.36
C ILE A 273 -4.71 -14.14 13.27
N THR A 274 -4.32 -15.26 13.89
CA THR A 274 -5.17 -16.06 14.78
C THR A 274 -4.55 -16.16 16.17
N ALA A 275 -5.40 -16.33 17.18
CA ALA A 275 -4.98 -16.75 18.51
C ALA A 275 -4.48 -18.20 18.51
N ASP A 276 -3.96 -18.67 19.65
CA ASP A 276 -3.41 -20.03 19.80
C ASP A 276 -4.47 -21.11 19.65
N ASP A 277 -5.73 -20.79 19.95
CA ASP A 277 -6.88 -21.67 19.75
C ASP A 277 -7.42 -21.68 18.31
N GLY A 278 -6.80 -20.89 17.40
CA GLY A 278 -7.19 -20.75 16.01
C GLY A 278 -8.31 -19.74 15.74
N SER A 279 -8.84 -19.05 16.75
CA SER A 279 -9.81 -17.98 16.57
C SER A 279 -9.17 -16.76 15.88
N GLU A 280 -9.94 -16.06 15.04
CA GLU A 280 -9.49 -14.83 14.39
C GLU A 280 -9.45 -13.70 15.42
N ILE A 281 -8.42 -12.87 15.37
CA ILE A 281 -8.21 -11.74 16.29
C ILE A 281 -8.67 -10.45 15.62
N THR A 282 -9.32 -9.59 16.40
CA THR A 282 -9.72 -8.24 15.99
C THR A 282 -8.83 -7.17 16.64
N ILE A 283 -8.87 -5.96 16.09
CA ILE A 283 -8.11 -4.81 16.62
C ILE A 283 -8.51 -4.44 18.06
N SER A 284 -9.75 -4.76 18.47
CA SER A 284 -10.23 -4.52 19.84
C SER A 284 -9.63 -5.49 20.86
N GLU A 285 -9.21 -6.68 20.43
CA GLU A 285 -8.63 -7.73 21.25
C GLU A 285 -7.10 -7.71 21.24
N LEU A 286 -6.51 -6.89 20.35
CA LEU A 286 -5.07 -6.81 20.21
C LEU A 286 -4.46 -6.04 21.37
N ASP A 287 -3.57 -6.72 22.11
CA ASP A 287 -2.66 -6.10 23.06
C ASP A 287 -1.24 -6.01 22.50
N ASP A 288 -0.44 -5.11 23.07
CA ASP A 288 0.92 -4.83 22.56
C ASP A 288 1.87 -6.01 22.79
N ALA A 289 1.63 -6.82 23.83
CA ALA A 289 2.44 -7.98 24.16
C ALA A 289 2.17 -9.15 23.21
N GLY A 290 0.91 -9.31 22.77
CA GLY A 290 0.49 -10.42 21.93
C GLY A 290 1.04 -10.38 20.51
N MET A 291 1.49 -9.23 19.98
CA MET A 291 2.07 -9.14 18.64
C MET A 291 3.53 -9.57 18.61
N ASN A 292 4.33 -9.19 19.60
CA ASN A 292 5.80 -9.38 19.59
C ASN A 292 6.24 -10.85 19.64
N SER A 293 5.36 -11.79 19.97
CA SER A 293 5.65 -13.23 20.02
C SER A 293 5.15 -14.01 18.82
N ARG A 294 4.48 -13.35 17.85
CA ARG A 294 3.79 -14.04 16.75
C ARG A 294 4.68 -14.19 15.52
N LYS A 295 4.52 -15.34 14.86
CA LYS A 295 5.08 -15.55 13.54
C LYS A 295 4.21 -14.94 12.46
N ILE A 296 4.85 -14.33 11.46
CA ILE A 296 4.16 -13.81 10.29
C ILE A 296 3.65 -14.96 9.40
N ARG A 297 2.48 -14.80 8.80
CA ARG A 297 1.92 -15.77 7.87
C ARG A 297 2.48 -15.53 6.48
N LEU A 298 3.16 -16.54 5.95
CA LEU A 298 3.88 -16.49 4.68
C LEU A 298 3.26 -17.45 3.65
N ALA A 299 3.28 -17.05 2.36
CA ALA A 299 2.88 -17.89 1.25
C ALA A 299 3.66 -17.50 -0.03
N GLN A 300 3.37 -18.13 -1.16
CA GLN A 300 4.12 -17.93 -2.41
C GLN A 300 4.05 -16.50 -2.94
N HIS A 301 2.96 -15.77 -2.70
CA HIS A 301 2.82 -14.37 -3.10
C HIS A 301 3.88 -13.46 -2.45
N CYS A 302 4.42 -13.84 -1.27
CA CYS A 302 5.45 -13.06 -0.56
C CYS A 302 6.74 -12.87 -1.38
N TYR A 303 6.96 -13.67 -2.43
CA TYR A 303 8.06 -13.42 -3.35
C TYR A 303 7.98 -12.04 -4.02
N CYS A 304 6.80 -11.44 -4.17
CA CYS A 304 6.68 -10.09 -4.72
C CYS A 304 7.32 -9.02 -3.84
N CYS A 305 7.36 -9.25 -2.51
CA CYS A 305 7.98 -8.33 -1.56
C CYS A 305 9.51 -8.41 -1.56
N THR A 306 10.10 -9.50 -2.06
CA THR A 306 11.57 -9.73 -1.99
C THR A 306 12.24 -9.82 -3.36
N ALA A 307 11.49 -9.70 -4.46
CA ALA A 307 12.05 -9.72 -5.80
C ALA A 307 12.78 -8.41 -6.13
N GLY A 308 13.99 -8.49 -6.67
CA GLY A 308 14.78 -7.33 -7.08
C GLY A 308 15.21 -6.43 -5.91
N GLU A 309 14.85 -5.16 -5.93
CA GLU A 309 15.08 -4.21 -4.82
C GLU A 309 14.13 -4.43 -3.64
N GLY A 310 13.23 -5.41 -3.73
CA GLY A 310 12.14 -5.60 -2.80
C GLY A 310 11.00 -4.61 -3.03
N SER A 311 9.89 -4.84 -2.34
CA SER A 311 8.69 -4.03 -2.49
C SER A 311 7.88 -4.02 -1.21
N SER A 312 7.49 -2.84 -0.76
CA SER A 312 6.58 -2.63 0.37
C SER A 312 5.55 -1.56 0.05
N CYS A 313 4.64 -1.31 0.96
CA CYS A 313 3.71 -0.19 0.88
C CYS A 313 4.40 1.17 0.81
N THR A 314 5.67 1.27 1.22
CA THR A 314 6.50 2.48 1.18
C THR A 314 7.63 2.39 0.16
N GLY A 315 7.52 1.49 -0.83
CA GLY A 315 8.45 1.36 -1.94
C GLY A 315 9.50 0.26 -1.74
N ALA A 316 10.64 0.40 -2.41
CA ALA A 316 11.74 -0.56 -2.38
C ALA A 316 12.28 -0.76 -0.96
N LEU A 317 12.70 -2.00 -0.67
CA LEU A 317 13.21 -2.41 0.65
C LEU A 317 14.73 -2.30 0.77
N ILE A 318 15.44 -2.15 -0.34
CA ILE A 318 16.88 -1.83 -0.30
C ILE A 318 17.01 -0.47 0.36
N SER A 319 17.59 -0.44 1.57
CA SER A 319 18.08 0.79 2.16
C SER A 319 19.15 1.35 1.23
N ILE A 320 18.89 2.51 0.64
CA ILE A 320 19.97 3.30 0.05
C ILE A 320 20.78 3.79 1.26
N ASN A 321 21.69 2.94 1.75
CA ASN A 321 22.76 3.39 2.58
C ASN A 321 23.60 4.30 1.69
N CYS A 322 23.25 5.58 1.70
CA CYS A 322 24.13 6.63 1.27
C CYS A 322 25.34 6.52 2.18
N THR A 323 26.32 5.71 1.76
CA THR A 323 27.64 5.65 2.34
C THR A 323 28.23 7.06 2.28
N ARG A 324 28.02 7.83 3.34
CA ARG A 324 29.03 8.76 3.78
C ARG A 324 30.19 7.91 4.32
N LYS A 325 30.96 7.31 3.42
CA LYS A 325 32.35 6.97 3.70
C LYS A 325 33.17 8.12 3.16
N GLY A 326 33.67 8.86 4.06
CA GLY A 326 34.83 9.66 4.25
C GLY A 326 35.61 10.13 3.02
N GLU A 327 35.77 11.38 2.95
CA GLU A 327 37.08 12.01 2.84
C GLU A 327 37.14 13.16 3.83
#